data_6872e1597cd75d30f939e1a11966534a
#
_entry.id   6872e1597cd75d30f939e1a11966534a
#
_cell.length_a   1.000
_cell.length_b   1.000
_cell.length_c   1.000
_cell.angle_alpha   90.00
_cell.angle_beta   90.00
_cell.angle_gamma   90.00
#
_symmetry.space_group_name_H-M   'P 1'
#
loop_
_entity.id
_entity.type
_entity.pdbx_description
1 polymer ?
#
loop_
_entity_poly.entity_id
_entity_poly.type
_entity_poly.pdbx_seq_one_letter_code
_entity_poly.pdbx_strand_id
1 'polypeptide(L)'
;FILCLCSSGFLYVRSKPPIALLLDENEHYQVQSKEINKSQYNNYIRGYESGHINSSEIKYKELPDNKSAILWIHGFNDYYFHFHIGEELLNEGYNMYTITLPNYPQKNVDRKYLFYIDDLKKYFSYIDQFIEFIRARGINIIVLYGHSTGGLISTAYLHEGKKAHHIDKLILNAPFFDFHDSNIMEIIIKNVLTNIGKILPKFVIREGKNQLSSPEKYKDILSRYYFDQNRKLTYPSHTFAGWINAVATYHQKIQKKQIKLDIPILVLMSSTSKNTCKGEQNGDCVLDVTEIKKYSRNLGKHVIIKEYNGAIHDVLLSKSTVVNDALYDIIGFLRDS
;
A
#
# COMPACT_ATOMS: atom_id res chain seq x y z
N PHE A 1 35.14 6.02 21.34
CA PHE A 1 35.53 4.86 22.19
C PHE A 1 35.10 5.16 23.63
N ILE A 2 34.01 4.55 24.07
CA ILE A 2 33.72 4.39 25.48
C ILE A 2 33.42 2.91 25.68
N LEU A 3 34.34 2.19 26.30
CA LEU A 3 34.16 0.84 26.79
C LEU A 3 33.39 0.91 28.11
N CYS A 4 32.14 0.39 28.15
CA CYS A 4 31.51 -0.03 29.39
C CYS A 4 31.56 -1.56 29.45
N LEU A 5 32.39 -2.09 30.32
CA LEU A 5 32.43 -3.49 30.68
C LEU A 5 31.27 -3.76 31.66
N CYS A 6 30.27 -4.50 31.24
CA CYS A 6 29.35 -5.20 32.12
C CYS A 6 29.52 -6.70 31.93
N SER A 7 29.80 -7.37 33.04
CA SER A 7 30.02 -8.81 33.18
C SER A 7 28.76 -9.61 32.93
N SER A 8 28.64 -10.20 31.76
CA SER A 8 27.98 -11.44 31.38
C SER A 8 27.81 -11.41 29.84
N GLY A 9 28.55 -12.29 29.19
CA GLY A 9 28.87 -12.22 27.79
C GLY A 9 27.68 -12.42 26.83
N PHE A 10 27.34 -11.35 26.20
CA PHE A 10 26.87 -11.31 24.82
C PHE A 10 27.13 -9.89 24.31
N LEU A 11 28.17 -9.73 23.48
CA LEU A 11 28.38 -8.50 22.72
C LEU A 11 27.35 -8.45 21.59
N TYR A 12 26.27 -7.71 21.81
CA TYR A 12 25.37 -7.32 20.71
C TYR A 12 25.95 -6.06 20.07
N VAL A 13 26.71 -6.23 18.98
CA VAL A 13 27.15 -5.12 18.16
C VAL A 13 25.95 -4.69 17.31
N ARG A 14 25.26 -3.63 17.72
CA ARG A 14 24.34 -2.90 16.85
C ARG A 14 25.13 -2.35 15.67
N SER A 15 24.97 -2.92 14.49
CA SER A 15 25.79 -2.60 13.33
C SER A 15 25.41 -1.29 12.62
N LYS A 16 24.34 -0.58 13.04
CA LYS A 16 24.01 0.79 12.56
C LYS A 16 23.23 1.54 13.63
N PRO A 17 23.48 2.84 13.81
CA PRO A 17 22.62 3.68 14.64
C PRO A 17 21.23 3.83 13.98
N PRO A 18 20.16 4.04 14.77
CA PRO A 18 18.84 4.40 14.24
C PRO A 18 18.96 5.64 13.35
N ILE A 19 18.17 5.72 12.29
CA ILE A 19 18.12 6.84 11.33
C ILE A 19 18.13 8.21 12.03
N ALA A 20 17.42 8.34 13.15
CA ALA A 20 17.35 9.60 13.92
C ALA A 20 18.67 10.10 14.52
N LEU A 21 19.71 9.27 14.59
CA LEU A 21 21.04 9.67 15.11
C LEU A 21 22.00 10.15 14.03
N LEU A 22 21.62 10.07 12.75
CA LEU A 22 22.40 10.50 11.59
C LEU A 22 21.93 11.85 11.02
N LEU A 23 20.93 12.48 11.60
CA LEU A 23 20.46 13.79 11.18
C LEU A 23 21.32 14.88 11.84
N ASP A 24 22.45 15.20 11.25
CA ASP A 24 22.98 16.56 11.28
C ASP A 24 22.05 17.41 10.40
N GLU A 25 21.61 18.58 10.87
CA GLU A 25 20.58 19.43 10.24
C GLU A 25 20.87 19.84 8.78
N ASN A 26 22.02 19.43 8.24
CA ASN A 26 22.46 19.74 6.87
C ASN A 26 22.78 18.50 6.00
N GLU A 27 22.69 17.27 6.50
CA GLU A 27 22.89 16.08 5.70
C GLU A 27 21.53 15.45 5.36
N HIS A 28 21.08 15.66 4.12
CA HIS A 28 19.97 14.90 3.54
C HIS A 28 20.31 13.42 3.60
N TYR A 29 19.48 12.65 4.28
CA TYR A 29 19.54 11.19 4.31
C TYR A 29 19.51 10.68 2.87
N GLN A 30 20.64 10.24 2.38
CA GLN A 30 20.73 9.56 1.08
C GLN A 30 20.42 8.08 1.33
N VAL A 31 19.15 7.68 1.20
CA VAL A 31 18.87 6.32 0.76
C VAL A 31 19.57 6.21 -0.60
N GLN A 32 20.68 5.49 -0.66
CA GLN A 32 21.20 5.10 -1.94
C GLN A 32 20.14 4.19 -2.56
N SER A 33 19.19 4.76 -3.27
CA SER A 33 18.29 4.03 -4.16
C SER A 33 19.17 3.48 -5.29
N LYS A 34 19.97 2.47 -4.96
CA LYS A 34 20.55 1.60 -5.95
C LYS A 34 19.35 1.00 -6.67
N GLU A 35 19.36 1.14 -7.99
CA GLU A 35 18.50 0.38 -8.87
C GLU A 35 18.36 -1.03 -8.31
N ILE A 36 17.16 -1.41 -7.82
CA ILE A 36 16.95 -2.71 -7.22
C ILE A 36 16.85 -3.70 -8.35
N ASN A 37 17.98 -4.30 -8.72
CA ASN A 37 18.04 -5.35 -9.71
C ASN A 37 17.48 -6.67 -9.14
N LYS A 38 17.30 -7.66 -10.01
CA LYS A 38 16.74 -8.97 -9.65
C LYS A 38 17.51 -9.67 -8.52
N SER A 39 18.83 -9.51 -8.46
CA SER A 39 19.67 -10.11 -7.41
C SER A 39 19.41 -9.48 -6.05
N GLN A 40 19.32 -8.16 -6.01
CA GLN A 40 19.00 -7.40 -4.79
C GLN A 40 17.57 -7.71 -4.31
N TYR A 41 16.60 -7.74 -5.22
CA TYR A 41 15.23 -8.16 -4.92
C TYR A 41 15.20 -9.57 -4.29
N ASN A 42 15.91 -10.53 -4.86
CA ASN A 42 15.99 -11.89 -4.32
C ASN A 42 16.66 -11.94 -2.95
N ASN A 43 17.65 -11.08 -2.69
CA ASN A 43 18.29 -10.99 -1.37
C ASN A 43 17.34 -10.43 -0.31
N TYR A 44 16.57 -9.42 -0.64
CA TYR A 44 15.54 -8.91 0.28
C TYR A 44 14.47 -9.96 0.59
N ILE A 45 13.97 -10.69 -0.43
CA ILE A 45 12.96 -11.73 -0.26
C ILE A 45 13.44 -12.87 0.65
N ARG A 46 14.72 -13.26 0.61
CA ARG A 46 15.26 -14.39 1.40
C ARG A 46 15.06 -14.23 2.90
N GLY A 47 14.93 -13.01 3.40
CA GLY A 47 14.64 -12.76 4.81
C GLY A 47 13.17 -12.83 5.18
N TYR A 48 12.26 -13.00 4.21
CA TYR A 48 10.82 -13.05 4.45
C TYR A 48 10.33 -14.50 4.45
N GLU A 49 9.58 -14.86 5.47
CA GLU A 49 8.81 -16.09 5.52
C GLU A 49 7.54 -15.96 4.68
N SER A 50 7.02 -17.09 4.24
CA SER A 50 5.78 -17.14 3.45
C SER A 50 4.82 -18.15 4.06
N GLY A 51 3.55 -17.79 4.09
CA GLY A 51 2.46 -18.64 4.53
C GLY A 51 1.21 -18.39 3.71
N HIS A 52 0.18 -19.18 3.93
CA HIS A 52 -1.12 -19.00 3.32
C HIS A 52 -2.20 -19.02 4.40
N ILE A 53 -3.14 -18.11 4.28
CA ILE A 53 -4.38 -18.14 5.04
C ILE A 53 -5.51 -18.24 4.02
N ASN A 54 -6.10 -19.43 3.89
CA ASN A 54 -7.06 -19.77 2.85
C ASN A 54 -6.48 -19.48 1.42
N SER A 55 -7.11 -18.59 0.65
CA SER A 55 -6.69 -18.22 -0.71
C SER A 55 -5.78 -16.99 -0.76
N SER A 56 -5.25 -16.54 0.38
CA SER A 56 -4.36 -15.38 0.46
C SER A 56 -2.97 -15.80 0.87
N GLU A 57 -1.96 -15.24 0.20
CA GLU A 57 -0.55 -15.38 0.58
C GLU A 57 -0.19 -14.30 1.61
N ILE A 58 0.51 -14.68 2.67
CA ILE A 58 1.20 -13.76 3.57
C ILE A 58 2.70 -13.89 3.39
N LYS A 59 3.39 -12.75 3.39
CA LYS A 59 4.84 -12.69 3.57
C LYS A 59 5.14 -11.83 4.77
N TYR A 60 6.06 -12.28 5.62
CA TYR A 60 6.39 -11.54 6.82
C TYR A 60 7.87 -11.69 7.18
N LYS A 61 8.39 -10.68 7.85
CA LYS A 61 9.71 -10.67 8.48
C LYS A 61 9.57 -10.08 9.87
N GLU A 62 9.99 -10.85 10.86
CA GLU A 62 9.86 -10.51 12.28
C GLU A 62 11.23 -10.26 12.89
N LEU A 63 11.26 -9.33 13.84
CA LEU A 63 12.40 -9.07 14.70
C LEU A 63 12.15 -9.70 16.06
N PRO A 64 13.16 -10.32 16.69
CA PRO A 64 13.02 -10.85 18.04
C PRO A 64 12.52 -9.78 19.01
N ASP A 65 11.59 -10.16 19.89
CA ASP A 65 11.04 -9.33 20.98
C ASP A 65 10.30 -8.04 20.56
N ASN A 66 10.14 -7.78 19.29
CA ASN A 66 9.43 -6.60 18.81
C ASN A 66 7.91 -6.78 18.89
N LYS A 67 7.22 -5.76 19.41
CA LYS A 67 5.76 -5.77 19.66
C LYS A 67 4.97 -4.90 18.69
N SER A 68 5.63 -4.32 17.71
CA SER A 68 5.02 -3.44 16.69
C SER A 68 5.09 -4.05 15.31
N ALA A 69 4.06 -3.85 14.51
CA ALA A 69 3.99 -4.36 13.14
C ALA A 69 3.33 -3.39 12.17
N ILE A 70 3.72 -3.50 10.91
CA ILE A 70 3.00 -2.89 9.78
C ILE A 70 2.36 -4.01 8.97
N LEU A 71 1.03 -3.93 8.79
CA LEU A 71 0.26 -4.78 7.90
C LEU A 71 0.02 -4.03 6.58
N TRP A 72 0.65 -4.51 5.50
CA TRP A 72 0.65 -3.86 4.19
C TRP A 72 -0.39 -4.45 3.25
N ILE A 73 -1.31 -3.60 2.76
CA ILE A 73 -2.31 -3.94 1.75
C ILE A 73 -1.97 -3.23 0.44
N HIS A 74 -1.74 -4.03 -0.60
CA HIS A 74 -1.36 -3.56 -1.94
C HIS A 74 -2.52 -2.95 -2.74
N GLY A 75 -2.21 -2.25 -3.83
CA GLY A 75 -3.16 -1.65 -4.77
C GLY A 75 -3.76 -2.64 -5.78
N PHE A 76 -4.57 -2.11 -6.73
CA PHE A 76 -5.10 -2.88 -7.85
C PHE A 76 -3.98 -3.27 -8.82
N ASN A 77 -4.01 -4.50 -9.33
CA ASN A 77 -2.94 -5.05 -10.17
C ASN A 77 -1.55 -4.84 -9.56
N ASP A 78 -1.43 -5.17 -8.27
CA ASP A 78 -0.24 -4.92 -7.49
C ASP A 78 0.03 -6.08 -6.52
N TYR A 79 1.19 -6.06 -5.88
CA TYR A 79 1.59 -6.92 -4.77
C TYR A 79 2.74 -6.24 -4.03
N TYR A 80 3.13 -6.74 -2.87
CA TYR A 80 4.26 -6.19 -2.13
C TYR A 80 5.60 -6.56 -2.79
N PHE A 81 6.33 -5.55 -3.23
CA PHE A 81 7.71 -5.67 -3.72
C PHE A 81 8.62 -4.54 -3.20
N HIS A 82 8.11 -3.74 -2.28
CA HIS A 82 8.79 -2.61 -1.64
C HIS A 82 9.74 -3.06 -0.52
N PHE A 83 10.49 -4.15 -0.73
CA PHE A 83 11.34 -4.75 0.32
C PHE A 83 12.40 -3.78 0.86
N HIS A 84 12.89 -2.84 0.05
CA HIS A 84 13.79 -1.77 0.48
C HIS A 84 13.16 -0.86 1.53
N ILE A 85 11.88 -0.53 1.37
CA ILE A 85 11.10 0.23 2.36
C ILE A 85 10.89 -0.64 3.62
N GLY A 86 10.56 -1.92 3.42
CA GLY A 86 10.37 -2.86 4.52
C GLY A 86 11.61 -3.00 5.38
N GLU A 87 12.82 -3.02 4.80
CA GLU A 87 14.07 -3.08 5.57
C GLU A 87 14.27 -1.82 6.43
N GLU A 88 13.95 -0.63 5.90
CA GLU A 88 14.03 0.60 6.70
C GLU A 88 13.02 0.58 7.86
N LEU A 89 11.80 0.11 7.64
CA LEU A 89 10.79 -0.02 8.69
C LEU A 89 11.14 -1.10 9.72
N LEU A 90 11.79 -2.18 9.31
CA LEU A 90 12.37 -3.18 10.21
C LEU A 90 13.48 -2.56 11.08
N ASN A 91 14.36 -1.74 10.50
CA ASN A 91 15.41 -1.02 11.24
C ASN A 91 14.80 -0.07 12.30
N GLU A 92 13.60 0.45 12.07
CA GLU A 92 12.83 1.26 13.01
C GLU A 92 12.06 0.44 14.05
N GLY A 93 12.19 -0.87 14.03
CA GLY A 93 11.57 -1.75 15.01
C GLY A 93 10.15 -2.18 14.67
N TYR A 94 9.74 -2.15 13.42
CA TYR A 94 8.43 -2.65 13.00
C TYR A 94 8.56 -3.98 12.25
N ASN A 95 7.90 -5.01 12.74
CA ASN A 95 7.73 -6.26 12.00
C ASN A 95 6.92 -6.01 10.73
N MET A 96 7.31 -6.63 9.63
CA MET A 96 6.65 -6.44 8.34
C MET A 96 5.75 -7.62 7.99
N TYR A 97 4.48 -7.35 7.74
CA TYR A 97 3.50 -8.30 7.25
C TYR A 97 2.83 -7.77 6.00
N THR A 98 2.80 -8.58 4.97
CA THR A 98 2.21 -8.20 3.68
C THR A 98 1.26 -9.27 3.21
N ILE A 99 0.11 -8.89 2.72
CA ILE A 99 -0.89 -9.83 2.20
C ILE A 99 -1.06 -9.66 0.69
N THR A 100 -1.21 -10.79 0.00
CA THR A 100 -1.74 -10.82 -1.36
C THR A 100 -3.20 -11.22 -1.28
N LEU A 101 -4.09 -10.31 -1.63
CA LEU A 101 -5.53 -10.52 -1.52
C LEU A 101 -6.03 -11.63 -2.48
N PRO A 102 -7.19 -12.26 -2.21
CA PRO A 102 -7.79 -13.23 -3.12
C PRO A 102 -8.02 -12.66 -4.52
N ASN A 103 -7.92 -13.49 -5.53
CA ASN A 103 -8.04 -13.14 -6.95
C ASN A 103 -6.94 -12.21 -7.49
N TYR A 104 -5.86 -12.02 -6.74
CA TYR A 104 -4.64 -11.42 -7.27
C TYR A 104 -3.66 -12.49 -7.74
N PRO A 105 -2.71 -12.17 -8.65
CA PRO A 105 -1.77 -13.16 -9.18
C PRO A 105 -0.94 -13.81 -8.08
N GLN A 106 -1.25 -15.05 -7.78
CA GLN A 106 -0.59 -15.93 -6.83
C GLN A 106 -0.79 -17.39 -7.23
N LYS A 107 -0.19 -18.33 -6.49
CA LYS A 107 -0.33 -19.76 -6.78
C LYS A 107 -1.82 -20.18 -6.71
N ASN A 108 -2.25 -21.01 -7.65
CA ASN A 108 -3.61 -21.57 -7.74
C ASN A 108 -4.76 -20.57 -7.95
N VAL A 109 -4.49 -19.37 -8.43
CA VAL A 109 -5.54 -18.42 -8.79
C VAL A 109 -6.13 -18.73 -10.17
N ASP A 110 -7.46 -18.64 -10.30
CA ASP A 110 -8.11 -18.68 -11.60
C ASP A 110 -7.88 -17.37 -12.35
N ARG A 111 -7.04 -17.41 -13.39
CA ARG A 111 -6.67 -16.20 -14.15
C ARG A 111 -7.84 -15.53 -14.87
N LYS A 112 -8.95 -16.23 -15.10
CA LYS A 112 -10.18 -15.68 -15.70
C LYS A 112 -10.82 -14.61 -14.81
N TYR A 113 -10.66 -14.75 -13.49
CA TYR A 113 -11.26 -13.86 -12.50
C TYR A 113 -10.23 -13.03 -11.73
N LEU A 114 -9.06 -12.77 -12.34
CA LEU A 114 -8.08 -11.88 -11.72
C LEU A 114 -8.71 -10.52 -11.40
N PHE A 115 -8.45 -10.05 -10.17
CA PHE A 115 -8.94 -8.80 -9.60
C PHE A 115 -10.46 -8.70 -9.42
N TYR A 116 -11.21 -9.79 -9.68
CA TYR A 116 -12.65 -9.81 -9.44
C TYR A 116 -12.96 -9.75 -7.95
N ILE A 117 -13.84 -8.84 -7.60
CA ILE A 117 -14.55 -8.75 -6.32
C ILE A 117 -15.86 -8.03 -6.58
N ASP A 118 -16.93 -8.38 -5.89
CA ASP A 118 -18.25 -7.76 -6.01
C ASP A 118 -18.68 -7.06 -4.70
N ASP A 119 -17.95 -7.30 -3.61
CA ASP A 119 -18.10 -6.61 -2.33
C ASP A 119 -16.75 -6.59 -1.61
N LEU A 120 -16.26 -5.39 -1.23
CA LEU A 120 -14.99 -5.25 -0.50
C LEU A 120 -15.01 -5.93 0.87
N LYS A 121 -16.18 -6.16 1.46
CA LYS A 121 -16.31 -6.90 2.73
C LYS A 121 -15.79 -8.33 2.65
N LYS A 122 -15.75 -8.92 1.45
CA LYS A 122 -15.16 -10.23 1.25
C LYS A 122 -13.67 -10.27 1.59
N TYR A 123 -12.96 -9.14 1.49
CA TYR A 123 -11.57 -9.03 1.93
C TYR A 123 -11.44 -8.93 3.47
N PHE A 124 -12.48 -8.46 4.16
CA PHE A 124 -12.38 -8.19 5.60
C PHE A 124 -12.12 -9.45 6.43
N SER A 125 -12.72 -10.58 6.05
CA SER A 125 -12.46 -11.85 6.74
C SER A 125 -11.01 -12.32 6.62
N TYR A 126 -10.33 -11.98 5.53
CA TYR A 126 -8.90 -12.27 5.38
C TYR A 126 -8.06 -11.33 6.23
N ILE A 127 -8.39 -10.04 6.25
CA ILE A 127 -7.69 -9.06 7.09
C ILE A 127 -7.87 -9.41 8.57
N ASP A 128 -9.07 -9.82 9.00
CA ASP A 128 -9.33 -10.31 10.37
C ASP A 128 -8.39 -11.47 10.74
N GLN A 129 -8.26 -12.46 9.86
CA GLN A 129 -7.38 -13.62 10.08
C GLN A 129 -5.89 -13.23 10.13
N PHE A 130 -5.48 -12.24 9.33
CA PHE A 130 -4.11 -11.74 9.38
C PHE A 130 -3.83 -10.97 10.68
N ILE A 131 -4.78 -10.19 11.15
CA ILE A 131 -4.66 -9.50 12.45
C ILE A 131 -4.57 -10.52 13.58
N GLU A 132 -5.39 -11.58 13.56
CA GLU A 132 -5.30 -12.67 14.53
C GLU A 132 -3.94 -13.38 14.46
N PHE A 133 -3.43 -13.65 13.27
CA PHE A 133 -2.11 -14.23 13.06
C PHE A 133 -0.99 -13.35 13.63
N ILE A 134 -1.07 -12.03 13.46
CA ILE A 134 -0.12 -11.06 13.99
C ILE A 134 -0.24 -11.00 15.53
N ARG A 135 -1.46 -10.89 16.05
CA ARG A 135 -1.72 -10.82 17.50
C ARG A 135 -1.27 -12.07 18.25
N ALA A 136 -1.46 -13.26 17.65
CA ALA A 136 -1.00 -14.54 18.21
C ALA A 136 0.53 -14.62 18.39
N ARG A 137 1.30 -13.75 17.71
CA ARG A 137 2.76 -13.59 17.86
C ARG A 137 3.15 -12.59 18.94
N GLY A 138 2.19 -12.12 19.72
CA GLY A 138 2.42 -11.17 20.81
C GLY A 138 2.66 -9.74 20.35
N ILE A 139 2.30 -9.40 19.10
CA ILE A 139 2.34 -8.03 18.60
C ILE A 139 1.19 -7.24 19.19
N ASN A 140 1.48 -6.07 19.76
CA ASN A 140 0.52 -5.22 20.47
C ASN A 140 0.12 -3.97 19.68
N ILE A 141 1.01 -3.45 18.84
CA ILE A 141 0.79 -2.27 18.01
C ILE A 141 0.75 -2.70 16.55
N ILE A 142 -0.36 -2.44 15.88
CA ILE A 142 -0.54 -2.75 14.46
C ILE A 142 -0.85 -1.47 13.68
N VAL A 143 0.03 -1.13 12.77
CA VAL A 143 -0.18 -0.05 11.79
C VAL A 143 -0.68 -0.65 10.49
N LEU A 144 -1.83 -0.21 10.01
CA LEU A 144 -2.36 -0.63 8.73
C LEU A 144 -1.82 0.32 7.64
N TYR A 145 -1.21 -0.27 6.61
CA TYR A 145 -0.76 0.47 5.43
C TYR A 145 -1.55 0.07 4.20
N GLY A 146 -2.04 1.04 3.43
CA GLY A 146 -2.78 0.78 2.21
C GLY A 146 -2.36 1.68 1.05
N HIS A 147 -2.01 1.06 -0.10
CA HIS A 147 -1.70 1.78 -1.33
C HIS A 147 -2.89 1.75 -2.30
N SER A 148 -3.26 2.90 -2.86
CA SER A 148 -4.28 3.01 -3.93
C SER A 148 -5.60 2.31 -3.53
N THR A 149 -6.05 1.27 -4.26
CA THR A 149 -7.22 0.45 -3.89
C THR A 149 -7.04 -0.21 -2.51
N GLY A 150 -5.81 -0.57 -2.12
CA GLY A 150 -5.50 -1.04 -0.77
C GLY A 150 -5.80 0.02 0.30
N GLY A 151 -5.60 1.30 -0.02
CA GLY A 151 -5.99 2.42 0.84
C GLY A 151 -7.51 2.52 1.03
N LEU A 152 -8.28 2.30 -0.05
CA LEU A 152 -9.74 2.21 0.02
C LEU A 152 -10.18 1.01 0.88
N ILE A 153 -9.59 -0.17 0.65
CA ILE A 153 -9.89 -1.39 1.41
C ILE A 153 -9.56 -1.20 2.89
N SER A 154 -8.41 -0.63 3.22
CA SER A 154 -7.98 -0.34 4.59
C SER A 154 -8.95 0.61 5.30
N THR A 155 -9.37 1.69 4.61
CA THR A 155 -10.34 2.65 5.12
C THR A 155 -11.72 2.02 5.36
N ALA A 156 -12.18 1.20 4.40
CA ALA A 156 -13.43 0.46 4.51
C ALA A 156 -13.39 -0.58 5.64
N TYR A 157 -12.25 -1.27 5.79
CA TYR A 157 -12.02 -2.24 6.85
C TYR A 157 -12.06 -1.59 8.24
N LEU A 158 -11.40 -0.46 8.42
CA LEU A 158 -11.43 0.27 9.71
C LEU A 158 -12.82 0.74 10.09
N HIS A 159 -13.70 0.96 9.12
CA HIS A 159 -15.10 1.34 9.37
C HIS A 159 -16.00 0.16 9.77
N GLU A 160 -15.80 -1.04 9.18
CA GLU A 160 -16.75 -2.15 9.31
C GLU A 160 -16.09 -3.51 9.64
N GLY A 161 -14.76 -3.59 9.73
CA GLY A 161 -14.02 -4.82 10.02
C GLY A 161 -14.18 -5.26 11.47
N LYS A 162 -14.32 -6.56 11.72
CA LYS A 162 -14.53 -7.11 13.06
C LYS A 162 -13.35 -6.89 13.99
N LYS A 163 -12.14 -6.91 13.47
CA LYS A 163 -10.88 -6.74 14.22
C LYS A 163 -10.27 -5.34 14.03
N ALA A 164 -11.02 -4.38 13.47
CA ALA A 164 -10.55 -3.01 13.22
C ALA A 164 -10.02 -2.32 14.49
N HIS A 165 -10.59 -2.65 15.65
CA HIS A 165 -10.18 -2.13 16.95
C HIS A 165 -8.78 -2.54 17.41
N HIS A 166 -8.11 -3.45 16.69
CA HIS A 166 -6.71 -3.82 16.92
C HIS A 166 -5.71 -2.99 16.10
N ILE A 167 -6.21 -2.07 15.27
CA ILE A 167 -5.36 -1.20 14.46
C ILE A 167 -5.19 0.14 15.17
N ASP A 168 -3.95 0.52 15.40
CA ASP A 168 -3.58 1.72 16.16
C ASP A 168 -3.40 2.94 15.27
N LYS A 169 -2.87 2.77 14.05
CA LYS A 169 -2.59 3.85 13.09
C LYS A 169 -2.88 3.40 11.66
N LEU A 170 -3.15 4.38 10.78
CA LEU A 170 -3.37 4.14 9.35
C LEU A 170 -2.40 4.98 8.51
N ILE A 171 -1.70 4.33 7.58
CA ILE A 171 -0.91 5.00 6.55
C ILE A 171 -1.55 4.74 5.18
N LEU A 172 -1.84 5.79 4.45
CA LEU A 172 -2.45 5.74 3.13
C LEU A 172 -1.48 6.32 2.09
N ASN A 173 -1.10 5.54 1.10
CA ASN A 173 -0.28 5.98 -0.02
C ASN A 173 -1.17 6.11 -1.26
N ALA A 174 -1.41 7.34 -1.70
CA ALA A 174 -2.27 7.69 -2.83
C ALA A 174 -3.61 6.93 -2.82
N PRO A 175 -4.44 7.04 -1.76
CA PRO A 175 -5.64 6.22 -1.61
C PRO A 175 -6.67 6.50 -2.71
N PHE A 176 -7.30 5.41 -3.21
CA PHE A 176 -8.28 5.48 -4.27
C PHE A 176 -9.67 5.83 -3.73
N PHE A 177 -9.98 7.13 -3.60
CA PHE A 177 -11.24 7.62 -3.02
C PHE A 177 -12.22 8.20 -4.03
N ASP A 178 -11.80 8.31 -5.29
CA ASP A 178 -12.69 8.66 -6.40
C ASP A 178 -12.13 8.14 -7.73
N PHE A 179 -13.01 7.98 -8.73
CA PHE A 179 -12.60 7.67 -10.08
C PHE A 179 -12.05 8.94 -10.76
N HIS A 180 -10.87 8.84 -11.36
CA HIS A 180 -10.27 9.94 -12.12
C HIS A 180 -10.87 9.99 -13.52
N ASP A 181 -12.09 10.53 -13.64
CA ASP A 181 -12.79 10.61 -14.92
C ASP A 181 -13.57 11.92 -15.07
N SER A 182 -13.90 12.25 -16.34
CA SER A 182 -14.78 13.37 -16.62
C SER A 182 -16.13 13.23 -15.89
N ASN A 183 -16.77 14.32 -15.55
CA ASN A 183 -18.07 14.35 -14.86
C ASN A 183 -19.13 13.42 -15.48
N ILE A 184 -19.11 13.25 -16.82
CA ILE A 184 -20.05 12.36 -17.54
C ILE A 184 -19.75 10.88 -17.24
N MET A 185 -18.47 10.47 -17.26
CA MET A 185 -18.07 9.11 -16.97
C MET A 185 -18.34 8.75 -15.52
N GLU A 186 -18.12 9.68 -14.60
CA GLU A 186 -18.46 9.52 -13.18
C GLU A 186 -19.95 9.25 -12.98
N ILE A 187 -20.84 9.97 -13.68
CA ILE A 187 -22.29 9.78 -13.65
C ILE A 187 -22.67 8.39 -14.20
N ILE A 188 -22.04 7.95 -15.28
CA ILE A 188 -22.27 6.62 -15.88
C ILE A 188 -21.81 5.53 -14.89
N ILE A 189 -20.63 5.66 -14.29
CA ILE A 189 -20.12 4.72 -13.30
C ILE A 189 -21.07 4.66 -12.09
N LYS A 190 -21.43 5.80 -11.52
CA LYS A 190 -22.27 5.86 -10.31
C LYS A 190 -23.70 5.34 -10.51
N ASN A 191 -24.30 5.55 -11.67
CA ASN A 191 -25.73 5.30 -11.87
C ASN A 191 -26.03 4.05 -12.72
N VAL A 192 -25.18 3.72 -13.69
CA VAL A 192 -25.41 2.62 -14.62
C VAL A 192 -24.57 1.41 -14.25
N LEU A 193 -23.25 1.56 -14.17
CA LEU A 193 -22.34 0.44 -13.98
C LEU A 193 -22.45 -0.17 -12.57
N THR A 194 -22.73 0.64 -11.55
CA THR A 194 -23.00 0.13 -10.21
C THR A 194 -24.26 -0.73 -10.14
N ASN A 195 -25.33 -0.35 -10.85
CA ASN A 195 -26.54 -1.16 -10.89
C ASN A 195 -26.36 -2.46 -11.68
N ILE A 196 -25.62 -2.41 -12.80
CA ILE A 196 -25.22 -3.63 -13.53
C ILE A 196 -24.37 -4.51 -12.63
N GLY A 197 -23.45 -3.94 -11.86
CA GLY A 197 -22.59 -4.67 -10.93
C GLY A 197 -23.33 -5.41 -9.81
N LYS A 198 -24.51 -4.92 -9.40
CA LYS A 198 -25.38 -5.61 -8.43
C LYS A 198 -26.08 -6.83 -9.03
N ILE A 199 -26.50 -6.75 -10.28
CA ILE A 199 -27.32 -7.77 -10.96
C ILE A 199 -26.45 -8.79 -11.69
N LEU A 200 -25.40 -8.31 -12.36
CA LEU A 200 -24.48 -9.09 -13.18
C LEU A 200 -23.02 -8.81 -12.78
N PRO A 201 -22.59 -9.20 -11.57
CA PRO A 201 -21.29 -8.78 -11.04
C PRO A 201 -20.09 -9.29 -11.86
N LYS A 202 -20.22 -10.41 -12.56
CA LYS A 202 -19.18 -10.97 -13.44
C LYS A 202 -19.22 -10.43 -14.86
N PHE A 203 -20.12 -9.47 -15.17
CA PHE A 203 -20.14 -8.83 -16.48
C PHE A 203 -18.85 -8.03 -16.68
N VAL A 204 -18.18 -8.27 -17.82
CA VAL A 204 -16.93 -7.60 -18.17
C VAL A 204 -17.24 -6.27 -18.84
N ILE A 205 -16.94 -5.18 -18.15
CA ILE A 205 -17.14 -3.80 -18.66
C ILE A 205 -16.02 -3.41 -19.61
N ARG A 206 -14.80 -3.81 -19.27
CA ARG A 206 -13.63 -3.61 -20.13
C ARG A 206 -12.85 -4.91 -20.22
N GLU A 207 -12.69 -5.40 -21.43
CA GLU A 207 -11.84 -6.55 -21.68
C GLU A 207 -10.37 -6.23 -21.49
N GLY A 208 -9.69 -7.09 -20.76
CA GLY A 208 -8.24 -7.10 -20.73
C GLY A 208 -7.72 -7.65 -22.08
N LYS A 209 -6.84 -6.92 -22.73
CA LYS A 209 -6.18 -7.41 -23.93
C LYS A 209 -4.96 -8.23 -23.53
N ASN A 210 -4.84 -9.45 -24.06
CA ASN A 210 -3.66 -10.31 -23.90
C ASN A 210 -2.37 -9.75 -24.57
N GLN A 211 -2.40 -8.51 -25.04
CA GLN A 211 -1.23 -7.84 -25.58
C GLN A 211 -0.53 -7.11 -24.45
N LEU A 212 0.79 -7.31 -24.36
CA LEU A 212 1.68 -6.47 -23.59
C LEU A 212 1.32 -4.99 -23.84
N SER A 213 0.48 -4.45 -22.98
CA SER A 213 0.16 -3.04 -23.03
C SER A 213 1.38 -2.31 -22.54
N SER A 214 2.02 -1.69 -23.47
CA SER A 214 3.06 -0.71 -23.32
C SER A 214 3.88 -0.83 -22.06
N PRO A 215 5.08 -1.40 -22.14
CA PRO A 215 6.08 -1.27 -21.07
C PRO A 215 6.30 0.20 -20.68
N GLU A 216 5.93 1.14 -21.54
CA GLU A 216 6.08 2.58 -21.34
C GLU A 216 5.43 3.09 -20.05
N LYS A 217 4.24 2.57 -19.66
CA LYS A 217 3.57 2.99 -18.42
C LYS A 217 4.42 2.67 -17.18
N TYR A 218 5.16 1.57 -17.21
CA TYR A 218 6.00 1.10 -16.10
C TYR A 218 7.49 1.29 -16.37
N LYS A 219 7.87 1.87 -17.52
CA LYS A 219 9.26 2.01 -17.94
C LYS A 219 10.10 2.75 -16.89
N ASP A 220 9.55 3.83 -16.36
CA ASP A 220 10.22 4.64 -15.34
C ASP A 220 10.37 3.88 -14.00
N ILE A 221 9.35 3.11 -13.60
CA ILE A 221 9.42 2.25 -12.41
C ILE A 221 10.35 1.07 -12.64
N LEU A 222 10.25 0.41 -13.79
CA LEU A 222 11.12 -0.73 -14.16
C LEU A 222 12.59 -0.37 -14.28
N SER A 223 12.91 0.88 -14.60
CA SER A 223 14.30 1.35 -14.64
C SER A 223 14.93 1.49 -13.25
N ARG A 224 14.12 1.60 -12.21
CA ARG A 224 14.56 1.79 -10.82
C ARG A 224 14.32 0.59 -9.92
N TYR A 225 13.24 -0.15 -10.15
CA TYR A 225 12.81 -1.24 -9.28
C TYR A 225 12.52 -2.51 -10.06
N TYR A 226 13.09 -3.63 -9.61
CA TYR A 226 12.71 -4.94 -10.13
C TYR A 226 11.41 -5.42 -9.47
N PHE A 227 10.48 -5.91 -10.26
CA PHE A 227 9.29 -6.64 -9.80
C PHE A 227 8.91 -7.76 -10.76
N ASP A 228 8.19 -8.76 -10.23
CA ASP A 228 7.69 -9.89 -11.03
C ASP A 228 6.47 -9.46 -11.86
N GLN A 229 6.65 -9.40 -13.17
CA GLN A 229 5.59 -9.01 -14.13
C GLN A 229 4.46 -10.04 -14.23
N ASN A 230 4.62 -11.25 -13.68
CA ASN A 230 3.52 -12.21 -13.56
C ASN A 230 2.61 -11.89 -12.37
N ARG A 231 3.08 -11.10 -11.41
CA ARG A 231 2.33 -10.67 -10.23
C ARG A 231 1.77 -9.25 -10.39
N LYS A 232 2.54 -8.33 -10.92
CA LYS A 232 2.10 -6.98 -11.35
C LYS A 232 2.03 -6.98 -12.87
N LEU A 233 0.84 -7.20 -13.40
CA LEU A 233 0.67 -7.41 -14.83
C LEU A 233 0.95 -6.13 -15.62
N THR A 234 1.78 -6.23 -16.64
CA THR A 234 2.07 -5.13 -17.57
C THR A 234 1.05 -5.00 -18.69
N TYR A 235 0.03 -5.87 -18.71
CA TYR A 235 -1.08 -5.84 -19.64
C TYR A 235 -2.41 -5.59 -18.91
N PRO A 236 -3.43 -4.99 -19.57
CA PRO A 236 -4.73 -4.74 -18.96
C PRO A 236 -5.40 -6.06 -18.55
N SER A 237 -5.92 -6.11 -17.34
CA SER A 237 -6.85 -7.15 -16.89
C SER A 237 -8.29 -6.77 -17.19
N HIS A 238 -9.19 -7.75 -17.11
CA HIS A 238 -10.62 -7.46 -17.14
C HIS A 238 -11.04 -6.52 -16.04
N THR A 239 -11.97 -5.62 -16.34
CA THR A 239 -12.67 -4.82 -15.33
C THR A 239 -14.10 -5.31 -15.26
N PHE A 240 -14.47 -5.84 -14.09
CA PHE A 240 -15.79 -6.41 -13.86
C PHE A 240 -16.75 -5.38 -13.27
N ALA A 241 -18.04 -5.49 -13.63
CA ALA A 241 -19.08 -4.63 -13.09
C ALA A 241 -19.20 -4.74 -11.57
N GLY A 242 -19.02 -5.93 -11.00
CA GLY A 242 -18.98 -6.15 -9.56
C GLY A 242 -17.88 -5.36 -8.87
N TRP A 243 -16.68 -5.31 -9.44
CA TRP A 243 -15.56 -4.51 -8.92
C TRP A 243 -15.90 -3.02 -8.90
N ILE A 244 -16.49 -2.50 -9.99
CA ILE A 244 -16.92 -1.08 -10.06
C ILE A 244 -17.94 -0.79 -8.94
N ASN A 245 -18.96 -1.66 -8.77
CA ASN A 245 -19.96 -1.50 -7.72
C ASN A 245 -19.36 -1.55 -6.31
N ALA A 246 -18.47 -2.51 -6.06
CA ALA A 246 -17.81 -2.68 -4.76
C ALA A 246 -16.99 -1.43 -4.38
N VAL A 247 -16.21 -0.90 -5.32
CA VAL A 247 -15.41 0.32 -5.14
C VAL A 247 -16.32 1.55 -4.96
N ALA A 248 -17.27 1.77 -5.87
CA ALA A 248 -18.16 2.93 -5.84
C ALA A 248 -18.99 3.01 -4.54
N THR A 249 -19.33 1.86 -3.96
CA THR A 249 -20.06 1.80 -2.67
C THR A 249 -19.28 2.51 -1.56
N TYR A 250 -17.97 2.26 -1.45
CA TYR A 250 -17.15 2.89 -0.42
C TYR A 250 -16.69 4.29 -0.79
N HIS A 251 -16.48 4.60 -2.08
CA HIS A 251 -16.32 5.98 -2.54
C HIS A 251 -17.48 6.85 -2.05
N GLN A 252 -18.73 6.43 -2.30
CA GLN A 252 -19.92 7.17 -1.85
C GLN A 252 -19.96 7.34 -0.33
N LYS A 253 -19.62 6.32 0.47
CA LYS A 253 -19.58 6.44 1.93
C LYS A 253 -18.57 7.48 2.40
N ILE A 254 -17.35 7.49 1.80
CA ILE A 254 -16.30 8.47 2.11
C ILE A 254 -16.74 9.88 1.69
N GLN A 255 -17.23 10.02 0.47
CA GLN A 255 -17.69 11.29 -0.11
C GLN A 255 -18.83 11.91 0.71
N LYS A 256 -19.77 11.09 1.17
CA LYS A 256 -20.89 11.49 2.04
C LYS A 256 -20.51 11.62 3.52
N LYS A 257 -19.22 11.52 3.87
CA LYS A 257 -18.70 11.61 5.24
C LYS A 257 -19.29 10.58 6.21
N GLN A 258 -19.71 9.42 5.71
CA GLN A 258 -20.28 8.33 6.52
C GLN A 258 -19.19 7.49 7.20
N ILE A 259 -17.94 7.54 6.70
CA ILE A 259 -16.79 6.91 7.34
C ILE A 259 -16.09 7.94 8.21
N LYS A 260 -15.94 7.61 9.50
CA LYS A 260 -15.18 8.40 10.48
C LYS A 260 -14.32 7.45 11.29
N LEU A 261 -13.02 7.77 11.35
CA LEU A 261 -12.00 7.00 12.04
C LEU A 261 -11.41 7.86 13.15
N ASP A 262 -11.29 7.29 14.35
CA ASP A 262 -10.76 7.99 15.53
C ASP A 262 -9.27 7.68 15.79
N ILE A 263 -8.59 7.01 14.87
CA ILE A 263 -7.16 6.71 14.94
C ILE A 263 -6.35 7.75 14.15
N PRO A 264 -5.05 7.92 14.44
CA PRO A 264 -4.15 8.75 13.63
C PRO A 264 -4.03 8.21 12.20
N ILE A 265 -4.07 9.13 11.22
CA ILE A 265 -4.00 8.81 9.79
C ILE A 265 -2.94 9.67 9.12
N LEU A 266 -1.98 9.04 8.45
CA LEU A 266 -1.02 9.69 7.56
C LEU A 266 -1.40 9.40 6.11
N VAL A 267 -1.52 10.44 5.30
CA VAL A 267 -1.77 10.32 3.85
C VAL A 267 -0.58 10.86 3.09
N LEU A 268 0.01 10.02 2.26
CA LEU A 268 1.10 10.36 1.34
C LEU A 268 0.52 10.49 -0.06
N MET A 269 0.83 11.56 -0.78
CA MET A 269 0.31 11.77 -2.13
C MET A 269 1.22 12.66 -2.95
N SER A 270 1.11 12.58 -4.28
CA SER A 270 1.73 13.54 -5.16
C SER A 270 1.12 14.93 -4.98
N SER A 271 1.92 15.97 -5.18
CA SER A 271 1.42 17.37 -5.20
C SER A 271 0.67 17.70 -6.48
N THR A 272 0.80 16.91 -7.55
CA THR A 272 0.22 17.20 -8.88
C THR A 272 -0.34 15.96 -9.54
N SER A 273 -1.45 16.13 -10.27
CA SER A 273 -1.97 15.12 -11.20
C SER A 273 -1.37 15.28 -12.59
N LYS A 274 -1.32 14.18 -13.34
CA LYS A 274 -0.90 14.12 -14.75
C LYS A 274 -1.95 13.44 -15.61
N ASN A 275 -2.15 13.95 -16.81
CA ASN A 275 -3.13 13.38 -17.76
C ASN A 275 -2.61 12.11 -18.44
N THR A 276 -1.34 11.78 -18.32
CA THR A 276 -0.73 10.62 -18.96
C THR A 276 0.39 10.02 -18.11
N CYS A 277 0.48 8.70 -18.11
CA CYS A 277 1.59 7.95 -17.52
C CYS A 277 2.74 7.69 -18.51
N LYS A 278 2.76 8.37 -19.65
CA LYS A 278 3.85 8.26 -20.63
C LYS A 278 4.95 9.27 -20.34
N GLY A 279 6.18 8.90 -20.63
CA GLY A 279 7.35 9.73 -20.41
C GLY A 279 7.80 9.78 -18.95
N GLU A 280 8.53 10.83 -18.58
CA GLU A 280 8.99 11.02 -17.22
C GLU A 280 7.79 11.26 -16.26
N GLN A 281 7.69 10.39 -15.26
CA GLN A 281 6.62 10.49 -14.26
C GLN A 281 7.09 11.38 -13.11
N ASN A 282 6.45 12.54 -12.98
CA ASN A 282 6.67 13.51 -11.91
C ASN A 282 5.34 14.07 -11.38
N GLY A 283 4.33 13.20 -11.30
CA GLY A 283 2.98 13.48 -10.83
C GLY A 283 2.15 12.20 -10.82
N ASP A 284 1.01 12.21 -10.12
CA ASP A 284 0.06 11.10 -10.14
C ASP A 284 -0.68 11.10 -11.49
N CYS A 285 -0.47 10.05 -12.29
CA CYS A 285 -1.14 9.86 -13.57
C CYS A 285 -2.30 8.85 -13.51
N VAL A 286 -2.64 8.39 -12.31
CA VAL A 286 -3.69 7.39 -12.06
C VAL A 286 -4.89 8.03 -11.39
N LEU A 287 -4.66 8.90 -10.40
CA LEU A 287 -5.71 9.54 -9.60
C LEU A 287 -5.60 11.07 -9.63
N ASP A 288 -6.73 11.73 -9.36
CA ASP A 288 -6.76 13.16 -9.11
C ASP A 288 -6.34 13.47 -7.67
N VAL A 289 -5.21 14.16 -7.52
CA VAL A 289 -4.67 14.51 -6.19
C VAL A 289 -5.60 15.47 -5.43
N THR A 290 -6.39 16.29 -6.13
CA THR A 290 -7.38 17.19 -5.50
C THR A 290 -8.46 16.39 -4.78
N GLU A 291 -8.94 15.32 -5.41
CA GLU A 291 -9.95 14.43 -4.83
C GLU A 291 -9.36 13.59 -3.70
N ILE A 292 -8.11 13.09 -3.85
CA ILE A 292 -7.40 12.41 -2.75
C ILE A 292 -7.38 13.32 -1.52
N LYS A 293 -6.90 14.55 -1.68
CA LYS A 293 -6.78 15.55 -0.59
C LYS A 293 -8.13 15.89 0.04
N LYS A 294 -9.13 16.13 -0.79
CA LYS A 294 -10.49 16.47 -0.37
C LYS A 294 -11.13 15.37 0.47
N TYR A 295 -11.08 14.12 -0.02
CA TYR A 295 -11.76 13.02 0.63
C TYR A 295 -11.00 12.45 1.82
N SER A 296 -9.67 12.52 1.81
CA SER A 296 -8.85 12.16 2.97
C SER A 296 -9.20 12.99 4.21
N ARG A 297 -9.45 14.30 4.05
CA ARG A 297 -9.90 15.17 5.15
C ARG A 297 -11.23 14.76 5.77
N ASN A 298 -12.04 13.96 5.06
CA ASN A 298 -13.32 13.49 5.56
C ASN A 298 -13.18 12.31 6.53
N LEU A 299 -12.02 11.63 6.59
CA LEU A 299 -11.86 10.36 7.31
C LEU A 299 -11.87 10.52 8.83
N GLY A 300 -11.39 11.64 9.37
CA GLY A 300 -11.31 11.80 10.82
C GLY A 300 -10.77 13.17 11.23
N LYS A 301 -10.52 13.31 12.54
CA LYS A 301 -9.95 14.54 13.12
C LYS A 301 -8.41 14.54 13.09
N HIS A 302 -7.79 13.36 13.10
CA HIS A 302 -6.34 13.17 13.21
C HIS A 302 -5.74 12.75 11.86
N VAL A 303 -5.99 13.55 10.81
CA VAL A 303 -5.50 13.29 9.45
C VAL A 303 -4.38 14.26 9.10
N ILE A 304 -3.20 13.71 8.88
CA ILE A 304 -2.02 14.43 8.37
C ILE A 304 -1.89 14.10 6.88
N ILE A 305 -1.82 15.11 6.02
CA ILE A 305 -1.65 14.95 4.57
C ILE A 305 -0.29 15.53 4.18
N LYS A 306 0.54 14.70 3.56
CA LYS A 306 1.85 15.06 3.02
C LYS A 306 1.83 14.99 1.50
N GLU A 307 2.19 16.11 0.89
CA GLU A 307 2.19 16.29 -0.57
C GLU A 307 3.63 16.38 -1.05
N TYR A 308 4.02 15.51 -1.99
CA TYR A 308 5.41 15.44 -2.47
C TYR A 308 5.50 15.90 -3.93
N ASN A 309 6.36 16.91 -4.15
CA ASN A 309 6.64 17.37 -5.51
C ASN A 309 7.44 16.32 -6.28
N GLY A 310 7.01 16.01 -7.50
CA GLY A 310 7.63 15.00 -8.33
C GLY A 310 7.32 13.54 -7.94
N ALA A 311 6.45 13.33 -6.95
CA ALA A 311 5.96 11.98 -6.62
C ALA A 311 5.09 11.44 -7.74
N ILE A 312 5.19 10.13 -7.98
CA ILE A 312 4.29 9.36 -8.85
C ILE A 312 3.13 8.80 -8.03
N HIS A 313 2.20 8.06 -8.66
CA HIS A 313 1.05 7.46 -8.00
C HIS A 313 1.42 6.63 -6.76
N ASP A 314 2.40 5.75 -6.87
CA ASP A 314 2.99 5.13 -5.68
C ASP A 314 4.17 6.00 -5.21
N VAL A 315 3.96 6.78 -4.15
CA VAL A 315 4.95 7.73 -3.63
C VAL A 315 6.27 7.02 -3.30
N LEU A 316 6.20 5.79 -2.79
CA LEU A 316 7.37 5.01 -2.39
C LEU A 316 8.11 4.33 -3.56
N LEU A 317 7.63 4.51 -4.80
CA LEU A 317 8.31 4.13 -6.04
C LEU A 317 8.77 5.35 -6.85
N SER A 318 8.72 6.54 -6.27
CA SER A 318 9.19 7.79 -6.86
C SER A 318 10.73 7.84 -6.93
N LYS A 319 11.28 8.96 -7.35
CA LYS A 319 12.73 9.21 -7.27
C LYS A 319 13.18 9.18 -5.79
N SER A 320 14.44 8.82 -5.56
CA SER A 320 14.99 8.62 -4.22
C SER A 320 14.78 9.79 -3.26
N THR A 321 14.91 11.02 -3.73
CA THR A 321 14.67 12.21 -2.91
C THR A 321 13.25 12.23 -2.33
N VAL A 322 12.24 11.95 -3.17
CA VAL A 322 10.84 11.88 -2.76
C VAL A 322 10.61 10.71 -1.79
N VAL A 323 11.21 9.55 -2.09
CA VAL A 323 11.09 8.36 -1.22
C VAL A 323 11.68 8.62 0.16
N ASN A 324 12.82 9.33 0.23
CA ASN A 324 13.48 9.68 1.49
C ASN A 324 12.61 10.61 2.33
N ASP A 325 12.04 11.67 1.71
CA ASP A 325 11.14 12.58 2.39
C ASP A 325 9.89 11.85 2.92
N ALA A 326 9.33 10.95 2.10
CA ALA A 326 8.17 10.16 2.49
C ALA A 326 8.50 9.17 3.63
N LEU A 327 9.67 8.52 3.60
CA LEU A 327 10.12 7.66 4.69
C LEU A 327 10.36 8.45 5.99
N TYR A 328 10.96 9.62 5.89
CA TYR A 328 11.13 10.50 7.05
C TYR A 328 9.78 10.83 7.70
N ASP A 329 8.79 11.22 6.91
CA ASP A 329 7.44 11.50 7.39
C ASP A 329 6.74 10.26 7.98
N ILE A 330 6.90 9.07 7.35
CA ILE A 330 6.38 7.81 7.88
C ILE A 330 6.99 7.50 9.24
N ILE A 331 8.33 7.57 9.35
CA ILE A 331 9.04 7.26 10.59
C ILE A 331 8.66 8.24 11.70
N GLY A 332 8.57 9.53 11.40
CA GLY A 332 8.08 10.54 12.33
C GLY A 332 6.68 10.19 12.84
N PHE A 333 5.74 9.91 11.93
CA PHE A 333 4.36 9.53 12.26
C PHE A 333 4.28 8.23 13.10
N LEU A 334 5.14 7.27 12.83
CA LEU A 334 5.20 6.02 13.59
C LEU A 334 5.67 6.22 15.03
N ARG A 335 6.60 7.16 15.25
CA ARG A 335 7.18 7.48 16.56
C ARG A 335 6.30 8.38 17.42
N ASP A 336 5.45 9.21 16.81
CA ASP A 336 4.49 10.03 17.53
C ASP A 336 3.51 9.11 18.28
N SER A 337 3.46 9.24 19.62
CA SER A 337 2.64 8.42 20.53
C SER A 337 1.17 8.83 20.53
#